data_5c7193c7c4ed2de37c50578ec93196e8
#
_entry.id   5c7193c7c4ed2de37c50578ec93196e8
#
_cell.length_a   1.000
_cell.length_b   1.000
_cell.length_c   1.000
_cell.angle_alpha   90.00
_cell.angle_beta   90.00
_cell.angle_gamma   90.00
#
_symmetry.space_group_name_H-M   'P 1'
#
loop_
_entity.id
_entity.type
_entity.pdbx_description
1 polymer ?
#
loop_
_entity_poly.entity_id
_entity_poly.type
_entity_poly.pdbx_seq_one_letter_code
_entity_poly.pdbx_strand_id
1 'polypeptide(L)'
;DNEDSPGAAVYVNGTDSSATSDEADDQQVQATGYFAEARMERNRVRSKQKDELKAIIEGSGDAIAASSLTVEEAQQQLIDLIRRSEIETTIETLIKQKGFEDALAYMSDTGNVDVIVKAESLTAVEVANISDIVVRHANVEMENITVKNVN
;
A
#
# COMPACT_ATOMS: atom_id res chain seq x y z
N ASP A 1 -4.06 -22.02 15.03
CA ASP A 1 -3.86 -21.81 16.44
C ASP A 1 -2.78 -20.84 16.82
N ASN A 2 -2.24 -20.12 15.91
CA ASN A 2 -1.17 -19.18 16.21
C ASN A 2 -1.58 -17.76 15.94
N GLU A 3 -2.85 -17.54 15.98
CA GLU A 3 -3.39 -16.23 15.66
C GLU A 3 -2.95 -15.19 16.66
N ASP A 4 -2.57 -15.65 17.83
CA ASP A 4 -2.26 -14.74 18.92
C ASP A 4 -0.78 -14.44 19.07
N SER A 5 0.03 -14.79 18.10
CA SER A 5 1.45 -14.44 18.18
C SER A 5 1.63 -12.93 18.09
N PRO A 6 2.24 -12.31 19.09
CA PRO A 6 2.50 -10.87 19.04
C PRO A 6 3.36 -10.53 17.84
N GLY A 7 2.99 -9.49 17.11
CA GLY A 7 3.75 -9.04 15.97
C GLY A 7 3.43 -9.73 14.66
N ALA A 8 2.46 -10.63 14.64
CA ALA A 8 2.06 -11.25 13.39
C ALA A 8 1.32 -10.25 12.50
N ALA A 9 1.51 -10.37 11.20
CA ALA A 9 0.76 -9.57 10.24
C ALA A 9 -0.71 -9.98 10.23
N VAL A 10 -1.58 -9.02 10.01
CA VAL A 10 -3.00 -9.28 9.90
C VAL A 10 -3.33 -9.68 8.47
N TYR A 11 -3.92 -10.84 8.30
CA TYR A 11 -4.42 -11.30 7.01
C TYR A 11 -5.93 -11.13 6.96
N VAL A 12 -6.40 -10.46 5.93
CA VAL A 12 -7.83 -10.30 5.68
C VAL A 12 -8.16 -10.95 4.35
N ASN A 13 -9.07 -11.92 4.38
CA ASN A 13 -9.50 -12.59 3.17
C ASN A 13 -10.48 -11.70 2.41
N GLY A 14 -10.04 -11.17 1.29
CA GLY A 14 -10.86 -10.30 0.47
C GLY A 14 -11.94 -10.98 -0.33
N THR A 15 -11.96 -12.31 -0.36
CA THR A 15 -12.99 -13.03 -1.09
C THR A 15 -14.28 -13.19 -0.32
N ASP A 16 -14.27 -12.77 0.95
CA ASP A 16 -15.38 -13.01 1.85
C ASP A 16 -16.55 -12.08 1.61
N SER A 17 -16.37 -11.07 0.83
CA SER A 17 -17.42 -10.10 0.62
C SER A 17 -18.18 -10.41 -0.67
N SER A 18 -19.44 -10.59 -0.53
CA SER A 18 -20.37 -10.63 -1.63
C SER A 18 -20.17 -11.77 -2.56
N ALA A 19 -20.32 -12.89 -2.05
CA ALA A 19 -20.46 -14.05 -2.86
C ALA A 19 -21.70 -14.03 -3.70
N THR A 20 -21.83 -13.16 -4.59
CA THR A 20 -22.76 -13.40 -5.67
C THR A 20 -21.96 -14.04 -6.76
N SER A 21 -22.08 -15.15 -6.76
CA SER A 21 -21.88 -16.21 -7.64
C SER A 21 -21.74 -15.91 -9.10
N ASP A 22 -21.21 -14.93 -9.60
CA ASP A 22 -21.19 -14.80 -11.03
C ASP A 22 -19.81 -15.05 -11.52
N GLU A 23 -19.75 -15.85 -12.38
CA GLU A 23 -18.73 -16.23 -13.33
C GLU A 23 -17.32 -15.78 -13.01
N ALA A 24 -16.41 -16.71 -13.09
CA ALA A 24 -15.01 -16.50 -12.83
C ALA A 24 -14.41 -15.34 -13.67
N ASP A 25 -14.98 -15.11 -14.84
CA ASP A 25 -14.52 -14.05 -15.72
C ASP A 25 -14.83 -12.66 -15.18
N ASP A 26 -15.99 -12.50 -14.60
CA ASP A 26 -16.36 -11.23 -14.00
C ASP A 26 -15.51 -10.92 -12.78
N GLN A 27 -15.14 -11.93 -12.00
CA GLN A 27 -14.28 -11.75 -10.87
C GLN A 27 -12.87 -11.33 -11.27
N GLN A 28 -12.33 -11.88 -12.34
CA GLN A 28 -11.03 -11.47 -12.85
C GLN A 28 -11.04 -10.04 -13.37
N VAL A 29 -12.09 -9.65 -14.06
CA VAL A 29 -12.23 -8.29 -14.54
C VAL A 29 -12.35 -7.33 -13.37
N GLN A 30 -13.12 -7.72 -12.35
CA GLN A 30 -13.26 -6.90 -11.14
C GLN A 30 -11.94 -6.74 -10.41
N ALA A 31 -11.16 -7.82 -10.26
CA ALA A 31 -9.87 -7.75 -9.59
C ALA A 31 -8.89 -6.87 -10.35
N THR A 32 -8.84 -6.99 -11.68
CA THR A 32 -7.99 -6.16 -12.52
C THR A 32 -8.41 -4.69 -12.42
N GLY A 33 -9.71 -4.43 -12.47
CA GLY A 33 -10.25 -3.09 -12.29
C GLY A 33 -9.94 -2.52 -10.91
N TYR A 34 -10.05 -3.36 -9.89
CA TYR A 34 -9.72 -2.96 -8.52
C TYR A 34 -8.28 -2.45 -8.41
N PHE A 35 -7.30 -3.19 -8.93
CA PHE A 35 -5.90 -2.80 -8.86
C PHE A 35 -5.62 -1.53 -9.66
N ALA A 36 -6.18 -1.43 -10.85
CA ALA A 36 -6.02 -0.24 -11.68
C ALA A 36 -6.60 1.00 -10.98
N GLU A 37 -7.80 0.86 -10.44
CA GLU A 37 -8.48 1.95 -9.75
C GLU A 37 -7.74 2.34 -8.47
N ALA A 38 -7.30 1.38 -7.70
CA ALA A 38 -6.57 1.63 -6.47
C ALA A 38 -5.23 2.33 -6.73
N ARG A 39 -4.52 1.93 -7.81
CA ARG A 39 -3.29 2.59 -8.22
C ARG A 39 -3.55 4.03 -8.64
N MET A 40 -4.58 4.23 -9.44
CA MET A 40 -4.95 5.57 -9.88
C MET A 40 -5.25 6.47 -8.69
N GLU A 41 -6.02 5.97 -7.74
CA GLU A 41 -6.36 6.73 -6.54
C GLU A 41 -5.12 7.05 -5.70
N ARG A 42 -4.27 6.06 -5.47
CA ARG A 42 -3.01 6.27 -4.73
C ARG A 42 -2.16 7.34 -5.42
N ASN A 43 -2.00 7.23 -6.73
CA ASN A 43 -1.17 8.15 -7.49
C ASN A 43 -1.78 9.55 -7.50
N ARG A 44 -3.10 9.66 -7.59
CA ARG A 44 -3.80 10.93 -7.55
C ARG A 44 -3.55 11.65 -6.22
N VAL A 45 -3.74 10.92 -5.11
CA VAL A 45 -3.53 11.49 -3.77
C VAL A 45 -2.07 11.89 -3.58
N ARG A 46 -1.14 11.04 -4.02
CA ARG A 46 0.29 11.32 -3.91
C ARG A 46 0.71 12.53 -4.72
N SER A 47 0.20 12.65 -5.94
CA SER A 47 0.48 13.82 -6.78
C SER A 47 -0.03 15.10 -6.14
N LYS A 48 -1.21 15.07 -5.57
CA LYS A 48 -1.77 16.20 -4.87
C LYS A 48 -0.90 16.59 -3.67
N GLN A 49 -0.49 15.62 -2.88
CA GLN A 49 0.38 15.87 -1.73
C GLN A 49 1.72 16.46 -2.15
N LYS A 50 2.32 15.93 -3.23
CA LYS A 50 3.57 16.46 -3.77
C LYS A 50 3.42 17.90 -4.21
N ASP A 51 2.34 18.21 -4.90
CA ASP A 51 2.08 19.58 -5.38
C ASP A 51 1.91 20.55 -4.22
N GLU A 52 1.20 20.16 -3.19
CA GLU A 52 1.01 20.98 -2.00
C GLU A 52 2.35 21.24 -1.30
N LEU A 53 3.19 20.21 -1.15
CA LEU A 53 4.50 20.36 -0.52
C LEU A 53 5.43 21.23 -1.35
N LYS A 54 5.43 21.04 -2.67
CA LYS A 54 6.23 21.87 -3.58
C LYS A 54 5.82 23.34 -3.51
N ALA A 55 4.52 23.61 -3.43
CA ALA A 55 4.03 24.98 -3.31
C ALA A 55 4.53 25.64 -2.04
N ILE A 56 4.58 24.93 -0.92
CA ILE A 56 5.14 25.43 0.34
C ILE A 56 6.64 25.70 0.17
N ILE A 57 7.37 24.78 -0.41
CA ILE A 57 8.81 24.90 -0.62
C ILE A 57 9.15 26.08 -1.53
N GLU A 58 8.36 26.27 -2.58
CA GLU A 58 8.57 27.35 -3.54
C GLU A 58 8.11 28.72 -3.03
N GLY A 59 7.44 28.74 -1.87
CA GLY A 59 7.02 29.98 -1.26
C GLY A 59 5.79 30.60 -1.88
N SER A 60 4.89 29.79 -2.45
CA SER A 60 3.61 30.29 -2.96
C SER A 60 2.78 30.84 -1.81
N GLY A 61 2.40 32.10 -1.89
CA GLY A 61 1.81 32.83 -0.77
C GLY A 61 0.60 32.15 -0.15
N ASP A 62 -0.31 31.64 -0.98
CA ASP A 62 -1.51 30.97 -0.49
C ASP A 62 -1.20 29.65 0.23
N ALA A 63 -0.22 28.90 -0.27
CA ALA A 63 0.17 27.64 0.32
C ALA A 63 0.83 27.86 1.70
N ILE A 64 1.68 28.88 1.82
CA ILE A 64 2.32 29.23 3.09
C ILE A 64 1.26 29.65 4.10
N ALA A 65 0.32 30.49 3.69
CA ALA A 65 -0.73 30.97 4.57
C ALA A 65 -1.68 29.87 5.04
N ALA A 66 -1.89 28.84 4.20
CA ALA A 66 -2.80 27.74 4.52
C ALA A 66 -2.14 26.62 5.30
N SER A 67 -0.81 26.62 5.43
CA SER A 67 -0.08 25.55 6.05
C SER A 67 0.67 26.01 7.30
N SER A 68 0.73 25.12 8.29
CA SER A 68 1.55 25.32 9.48
C SER A 68 2.98 24.80 9.31
N LEU A 69 3.30 24.21 8.15
CA LEU A 69 4.61 23.62 7.92
C LEU A 69 5.64 24.68 7.57
N THR A 70 6.86 24.49 8.09
CA THR A 70 8.00 25.26 7.61
C THR A 70 8.49 24.70 6.28
N VAL A 71 9.34 25.45 5.58
CA VAL A 71 9.93 24.99 4.33
C VAL A 71 10.76 23.72 4.57
N GLU A 72 11.52 23.67 5.65
CA GLU A 72 12.35 22.50 5.99
C GLU A 72 11.47 21.29 6.26
N GLU A 73 10.38 21.46 6.99
CA GLU A 73 9.44 20.37 7.24
C GLU A 73 8.79 19.87 5.95
N ALA A 74 8.42 20.79 5.07
CA ALA A 74 7.83 20.44 3.78
C ALA A 74 8.83 19.67 2.91
N GLN A 75 10.10 20.09 2.90
CA GLN A 75 11.16 19.38 2.18
C GLN A 75 11.33 17.96 2.71
N GLN A 76 11.35 17.80 4.02
CA GLN A 76 11.49 16.47 4.64
C GLN A 76 10.29 15.58 4.31
N GLN A 77 9.09 16.13 4.36
CA GLN A 77 7.88 15.36 4.02
C GLN A 77 7.88 14.95 2.55
N LEU A 78 8.38 15.81 1.66
CA LEU A 78 8.48 15.46 0.24
C LEU A 78 9.45 14.32 0.02
N ILE A 79 10.61 14.37 0.66
CA ILE A 79 11.61 13.29 0.60
C ILE A 79 10.99 11.99 1.11
N ASP A 80 10.31 12.03 2.25
CA ASP A 80 9.69 10.84 2.85
C ASP A 80 8.60 10.27 1.95
N LEU A 81 7.82 11.12 1.30
CA LEU A 81 6.77 10.70 0.38
C LEU A 81 7.35 9.95 -0.82
N ILE A 82 8.42 10.48 -1.40
CA ILE A 82 9.11 9.87 -2.53
C ILE A 82 9.70 8.52 -2.10
N ARG A 83 10.32 8.47 -0.93
CA ARG A 83 10.90 7.24 -0.40
C ARG A 83 9.82 6.17 -0.19
N ARG A 84 8.68 6.53 0.38
CA ARG A 84 7.58 5.58 0.56
C ARG A 84 7.10 5.03 -0.78
N SER A 85 7.01 5.89 -1.79
CA SER A 85 6.60 5.44 -3.13
C SER A 85 7.58 4.43 -3.73
N GLU A 86 8.87 4.65 -3.54
CA GLU A 86 9.89 3.71 -4.01
C GLU A 86 9.83 2.38 -3.27
N ILE A 87 9.61 2.42 -1.95
CA ILE A 87 9.47 1.20 -1.14
C ILE A 87 8.24 0.41 -1.60
N GLU A 88 7.12 1.07 -1.83
CA GLU A 88 5.90 0.42 -2.31
C GLU A 88 6.14 -0.29 -3.63
N THR A 89 6.79 0.36 -4.57
CA THR A 89 7.11 -0.23 -5.87
C THR A 89 8.01 -1.46 -5.71
N THR A 90 9.00 -1.37 -4.85
CA THR A 90 9.90 -2.49 -4.58
C THR A 90 9.14 -3.68 -4.00
N ILE A 91 8.28 -3.44 -3.01
CA ILE A 91 7.47 -4.49 -2.40
C ILE A 91 6.57 -5.15 -3.45
N GLU A 92 5.88 -4.37 -4.26
CA GLU A 92 5.00 -4.88 -5.31
C GLU A 92 5.77 -5.75 -6.30
N THR A 93 6.92 -5.28 -6.73
CA THR A 93 7.76 -6.03 -7.67
C THR A 93 8.19 -7.37 -7.09
N LEU A 94 8.65 -7.38 -5.85
CA LEU A 94 9.11 -8.60 -5.19
C LEU A 94 7.97 -9.60 -4.97
N ILE A 95 6.79 -9.11 -4.62
CA ILE A 95 5.63 -9.98 -4.46
C ILE A 95 5.26 -10.62 -5.81
N LYS A 96 5.24 -9.83 -6.88
CA LYS A 96 4.95 -10.37 -8.21
C LYS A 96 6.00 -11.40 -8.65
N GLN A 97 7.25 -11.22 -8.28
CA GLN A 97 8.31 -12.19 -8.55
C GLN A 97 8.09 -13.53 -7.84
N LYS A 98 7.29 -13.55 -6.77
CA LYS A 98 6.91 -14.79 -6.11
C LYS A 98 5.84 -15.58 -6.87
N GLY A 99 5.29 -15.02 -7.93
CA GLY A 99 4.30 -15.69 -8.77
C GLY A 99 2.90 -15.13 -8.69
N PHE A 100 2.69 -14.08 -7.91
CA PHE A 100 1.39 -13.43 -7.84
C PHE A 100 1.18 -12.55 -9.07
N GLU A 101 -0.03 -12.57 -9.58
CA GLU A 101 -0.35 -11.87 -10.81
C GLU A 101 -0.31 -10.36 -10.65
N ASP A 102 -0.73 -9.86 -9.49
CA ASP A 102 -0.69 -8.45 -9.19
C ASP A 102 -0.58 -8.21 -7.68
N ALA A 103 -0.09 -7.05 -7.32
CA ALA A 103 0.05 -6.64 -5.93
C ALA A 103 0.06 -5.12 -5.84
N LEU A 104 -0.48 -4.61 -4.75
CA LEU A 104 -0.46 -3.19 -4.44
C LEU A 104 -0.01 -3.02 -3.00
N ALA A 105 0.94 -2.14 -2.78
CA ALA A 105 1.38 -1.80 -1.43
C ALA A 105 1.12 -0.32 -1.16
N TYR A 106 0.63 -0.02 0.01
CA TYR A 106 0.44 1.34 0.47
C TYR A 106 1.09 1.51 1.83
N MET A 107 2.05 2.42 1.90
CA MET A 107 2.74 2.74 3.13
C MET A 107 2.30 4.12 3.62
N SER A 108 1.75 4.17 4.83
CA SER A 108 1.33 5.42 5.42
C SER A 108 2.52 6.18 6.00
N ASP A 109 2.32 7.44 6.31
CA ASP A 109 3.35 8.26 6.96
C ASP A 109 3.64 7.81 8.40
N THR A 110 2.74 7.04 9.00
CA THR A 110 2.92 6.51 10.36
C THR A 110 3.59 5.14 10.40
N GLY A 111 3.97 4.59 9.25
CA GLY A 111 4.66 3.31 9.18
C GLY A 111 3.78 2.09 9.10
N ASN A 112 2.49 2.25 8.84
CA ASN A 112 1.61 1.13 8.56
C ASN A 112 1.70 0.79 7.09
N VAL A 113 1.74 -0.51 6.77
CA VAL A 113 1.81 -0.98 5.38
C VAL A 113 0.65 -1.91 5.10
N ASP A 114 -0.14 -1.55 4.12
CA ASP A 114 -1.22 -2.40 3.62
C ASP A 114 -0.80 -3.00 2.30
N VAL A 115 -0.92 -4.32 2.19
CA VAL A 115 -0.59 -5.04 0.97
C VAL A 115 -1.83 -5.77 0.49
N ILE A 116 -2.14 -5.59 -0.78
CA ILE A 116 -3.24 -6.27 -1.43
C ILE A 116 -2.66 -7.08 -2.58
N VAL A 117 -3.01 -8.36 -2.62
CA VAL A 117 -2.45 -9.31 -3.58
C VAL A 117 -3.60 -9.94 -4.38
N LYS A 118 -3.40 -10.09 -5.68
CA LYS A 118 -4.37 -10.79 -6.52
C LYS A 118 -4.22 -12.29 -6.33
N ALA A 119 -5.16 -12.88 -5.62
CA ALA A 119 -5.18 -14.32 -5.34
C ALA A 119 -6.57 -14.70 -4.82
N GLU A 120 -6.97 -15.93 -5.07
CA GLU A 120 -8.23 -16.44 -4.51
C GLU A 120 -8.16 -16.54 -2.99
N SER A 121 -7.04 -16.94 -2.48
CA SER A 121 -6.76 -17.04 -1.04
C SER A 121 -5.27 -17.02 -0.85
N LEU A 122 -4.84 -16.85 0.38
CA LEU A 122 -3.43 -16.90 0.74
C LEU A 122 -3.23 -17.92 1.84
N THR A 123 -2.21 -18.76 1.66
CA THR A 123 -1.79 -19.68 2.73
C THR A 123 -1.03 -18.92 3.81
N ALA A 124 -0.89 -19.53 4.97
CA ALA A 124 -0.10 -18.94 6.06
C ALA A 124 1.36 -18.71 5.63
N VAL A 125 1.91 -19.62 4.84
CA VAL A 125 3.27 -19.47 4.32
C VAL A 125 3.37 -18.27 3.37
N GLU A 126 2.39 -18.13 2.50
CA GLU A 126 2.37 -16.99 1.58
C GLU A 126 2.26 -15.66 2.32
N VAL A 127 1.39 -15.59 3.32
CA VAL A 127 1.28 -14.39 4.16
C VAL A 127 2.60 -14.10 4.86
N ALA A 128 3.25 -15.12 5.39
CA ALA A 128 4.55 -14.96 6.06
C ALA A 128 5.62 -14.45 5.09
N ASN A 129 5.65 -14.99 3.88
CA ASN A 129 6.62 -14.55 2.86
C ASN A 129 6.39 -13.11 2.43
N ILE A 130 5.14 -12.74 2.24
CA ILE A 130 4.79 -11.35 1.88
C ILE A 130 5.17 -10.42 3.02
N SER A 131 4.83 -10.78 4.24
CA SER A 131 5.16 -9.98 5.42
C SER A 131 6.67 -9.80 5.59
N ASP A 132 7.44 -10.85 5.32
CA ASP A 132 8.90 -10.78 5.39
C ASP A 132 9.47 -9.78 4.38
N ILE A 133 8.94 -9.77 3.17
CA ILE A 133 9.32 -8.78 2.16
C ILE A 133 9.08 -7.36 2.68
N VAL A 134 7.92 -7.13 3.27
CA VAL A 134 7.55 -5.81 3.78
C VAL A 134 8.47 -5.39 4.93
N VAL A 135 8.72 -6.28 5.87
CA VAL A 135 9.61 -5.98 7.01
C VAL A 135 11.00 -5.60 6.53
N ARG A 136 11.53 -6.33 5.56
CA ARG A 136 12.89 -6.08 5.06
C ARG A 136 13.01 -4.77 4.32
N HIS A 137 12.01 -4.40 3.55
CA HIS A 137 12.12 -3.26 2.65
C HIS A 137 11.51 -1.98 3.20
N ALA A 138 10.49 -2.09 4.04
CA ALA A 138 9.85 -0.93 4.65
C ALA A 138 10.38 -0.64 6.05
N ASN A 139 11.09 -1.59 6.65
CA ASN A 139 11.64 -1.46 8.00
C ASN A 139 10.55 -1.14 9.03
N VAL A 140 9.48 -1.91 8.98
CA VAL A 140 8.34 -1.76 9.89
C VAL A 140 8.16 -3.02 10.72
N GLU A 141 7.43 -2.89 11.82
CA GLU A 141 7.10 -4.02 12.67
C GLU A 141 5.99 -4.85 12.02
N MET A 142 6.01 -6.16 12.25
CA MET A 142 5.00 -7.07 11.74
C MET A 142 3.57 -6.65 12.11
N GLU A 143 3.39 -6.12 13.30
CA GLU A 143 2.07 -5.71 13.78
C GLU A 143 1.48 -4.55 12.97
N ASN A 144 2.31 -3.83 12.22
CA ASN A 144 1.89 -2.70 11.40
C ASN A 144 1.61 -3.10 9.95
N ILE A 145 1.63 -4.39 9.65
CA ILE A 145 1.42 -4.90 8.30
C ILE A 145 0.06 -5.57 8.21
N THR A 146 -0.71 -5.19 7.22
CA THR A 146 -1.97 -5.88 6.88
C THR A 146 -1.84 -6.45 5.48
N VAL A 147 -2.16 -7.73 5.33
CA VAL A 147 -2.14 -8.41 4.04
C VAL A 147 -3.56 -8.84 3.69
N LYS A 148 -3.98 -8.50 2.48
CA LYS A 148 -5.32 -8.80 1.99
C LYS A 148 -5.21 -9.40 0.60
N ASN A 149 -6.10 -10.32 0.26
CA ASN A 149 -6.21 -10.84 -1.09
C ASN A 149 -7.49 -10.33 -1.75
N VAL A 150 -7.42 -10.16 -3.03
CA VAL A 150 -8.56 -9.85 -3.90
C VAL A 150 -8.48 -10.79 -5.09
N ASN A 151 -9.60 -11.40 -5.39
CA ASN A 151 -9.66 -12.35 -6.48
C ASN A 151 -10.06 -11.69 -7.80
#